data_58d58b52df0cfd3ef9b57e9d733ceb86
#
_entry.id   58d58b52df0cfd3ef9b57e9d733ceb86
#
_cell.length_a   1.000
_cell.length_b   1.000
_cell.length_c   1.000
_cell.angle_alpha   90.00
_cell.angle_beta   90.00
_cell.angle_gamma   90.00
#
_symmetry.space_group_name_H-M   'P 1'
#
loop_
_entity.id
_entity.type
_entity.pdbx_description
1 polymer ?
#
loop_
_entity_poly.entity_id
_entity_poly.type
_entity_poly.pdbx_seq_one_letter_code
_entity_poly.pdbx_strand_id
1 'polypeptide(L)'
;MAHPLEGIIREAYAAFGRGDVDGYLKVCTPNFVFNVPGRSAISATYHGKEGVYALAGKAMEITAGTFHEDVEDVLANNRHAVVLARHSFTRDGLAKDYRTAHVYAIQDGRLAECWEQPQDPAVFEDAWGPGL
;
A
#
# COMPACT_ATOMS: atom_id res chain seq x y z
N MET A 1 6.67 23.19 9.66
CA MET A 1 6.29 23.06 8.26
C MET A 1 6.32 21.60 7.83
N ALA A 2 5.31 21.19 7.08
CA ALA A 2 5.28 19.84 6.54
C ALA A 2 6.33 19.67 5.44
N HIS A 3 6.93 18.48 5.37
CA HIS A 3 7.85 18.13 4.30
C HIS A 3 7.06 18.05 2.97
N PRO A 4 7.63 18.55 1.83
CA PRO A 4 6.91 18.53 0.55
C PRO A 4 6.39 17.16 0.14
N LEU A 5 7.10 16.08 0.50
CA LEU A 5 6.66 14.71 0.18
C LEU A 5 5.35 14.32 0.84
N GLU A 6 4.97 14.94 1.95
CA GLU A 6 3.70 14.58 2.61
C GLU A 6 2.51 14.82 1.70
N GLY A 7 2.44 15.99 1.05
CA GLY A 7 1.38 16.30 0.10
C GLY A 7 1.44 15.45 -1.17
N ILE A 8 2.65 15.21 -1.66
CA ILE A 8 2.88 14.38 -2.85
C ILE A 8 2.39 12.95 -2.61
N ILE A 9 2.72 12.39 -1.45
CA ILE A 9 2.31 11.03 -1.08
C ILE A 9 0.80 10.95 -0.88
N ARG A 10 0.20 11.94 -0.19
CA ARG A 10 -1.26 11.98 -0.01
C ARG A 10 -1.98 11.97 -1.36
N GLU A 11 -1.49 12.74 -2.33
CA GLU A 11 -2.07 12.78 -3.67
C GLU A 11 -1.90 11.45 -4.40
N ALA A 12 -0.75 10.79 -4.24
CA ALA A 12 -0.52 9.46 -4.82
C ALA A 12 -1.49 8.42 -4.26
N TYR A 13 -1.76 8.45 -2.96
CA TYR A 13 -2.72 7.54 -2.35
C TYR A 13 -4.16 7.85 -2.79
N ALA A 14 -4.50 9.12 -2.94
CA ALA A 14 -5.80 9.52 -3.47
C ALA A 14 -5.99 9.01 -4.91
N ALA A 15 -4.94 9.11 -5.73
CA ALA A 15 -4.96 8.58 -7.09
C ALA A 15 -5.21 7.06 -7.09
N PHE A 16 -4.47 6.33 -6.26
CA PHE A 16 -4.64 4.88 -6.13
C PHE A 16 -6.08 4.54 -5.71
N GLY A 17 -6.62 5.28 -4.75
CA GLY A 17 -7.98 5.07 -4.22
C GLY A 17 -9.08 5.25 -5.27
N ARG A 18 -8.83 6.05 -6.32
CA ARG A 18 -9.80 6.21 -7.42
C ARG A 18 -9.45 5.34 -8.64
N GLY A 19 -8.58 4.35 -8.45
CA GLY A 19 -8.22 3.41 -9.51
C GLY A 19 -7.12 3.88 -10.45
N ASP A 20 -6.49 5.02 -10.16
CA ASP A 20 -5.41 5.58 -10.98
C ASP A 20 -4.06 5.07 -10.45
N VAL A 21 -3.70 3.84 -10.81
CA VAL A 21 -2.44 3.22 -10.39
C VAL A 21 -1.24 4.00 -10.95
N ASP A 22 -1.35 4.54 -12.16
CA ASP A 22 -0.28 5.34 -12.76
C ASP A 22 -0.03 6.62 -11.96
N GLY A 23 -1.05 7.20 -11.35
CA GLY A 23 -0.91 8.37 -10.48
C GLY A 23 -0.07 8.07 -9.24
N TYR A 24 -0.17 6.86 -8.71
CA TYR A 24 0.71 6.40 -7.63
C TYR A 24 2.13 6.15 -8.15
N LEU A 25 2.26 5.49 -9.29
CA LEU A 25 3.55 5.13 -9.86
C LEU A 25 4.39 6.33 -10.29
N LYS A 26 3.78 7.47 -10.58
CA LYS A 26 4.49 8.71 -10.91
C LYS A 26 5.48 9.14 -9.82
N VAL A 27 5.19 8.83 -8.57
CA VAL A 27 6.04 9.25 -7.45
C VAL A 27 7.03 8.16 -7.04
N CYS A 28 7.03 7.03 -7.75
CA CYS A 28 7.92 5.90 -7.49
C CYS A 28 9.10 5.92 -8.46
N THR A 29 10.22 5.33 -8.02
CA THR A 29 11.35 5.07 -8.94
C THR A 29 10.97 3.98 -9.93
N PRO A 30 11.65 3.90 -11.10
CA PRO A 30 11.35 2.84 -12.09
C PRO A 30 11.55 1.43 -11.54
N ASN A 31 12.48 1.25 -10.60
CA ASN A 31 12.76 -0.05 -9.98
C ASN A 31 12.17 -0.19 -8.58
N PHE A 32 11.07 0.51 -8.34
CA PHE A 32 10.34 0.46 -7.06
C PHE A 32 10.02 -0.97 -6.65
N VAL A 33 10.10 -1.23 -5.34
CA VAL A 33 9.80 -2.55 -4.77
C VAL A 33 8.78 -2.38 -3.65
N PHE A 34 7.73 -3.19 -3.68
CA PHE A 34 6.71 -3.20 -2.63
C PHE A 34 6.71 -4.55 -1.94
N ASN A 35 7.01 -4.56 -0.64
CA ASN A 35 7.10 -5.78 0.15
C ASN A 35 5.85 -5.94 1.01
N VAL A 36 5.10 -7.02 0.79
CA VAL A 36 3.95 -7.39 1.61
C VAL A 36 4.34 -8.62 2.42
N PRO A 37 4.38 -8.50 3.78
CA PRO A 37 4.87 -9.60 4.62
C PRO A 37 3.84 -10.71 4.80
N GLY A 38 4.29 -11.81 5.41
CA GLY A 38 3.42 -12.88 5.84
C GLY A 38 3.17 -13.94 4.79
N ARG A 39 2.05 -14.64 4.93
CA ARG A 39 1.66 -15.77 4.07
C ARG A 39 0.23 -15.63 3.54
N SER A 40 -0.28 -14.41 3.50
CA SER A 40 -1.63 -14.15 3.00
C SER A 40 -1.68 -14.25 1.47
N ALA A 41 -2.88 -14.15 0.95
CA ALA A 41 -3.11 -14.20 -0.50
C ALA A 41 -2.40 -13.10 -1.27
N ILE A 42 -2.05 -11.96 -0.61
CA ILE A 42 -1.31 -10.88 -1.26
C ILE A 42 0.16 -10.79 -0.84
N SER A 43 0.61 -11.68 0.06
CA SER A 43 1.97 -11.63 0.59
C SER A 43 2.98 -12.00 -0.48
N ALA A 44 3.90 -11.08 -0.80
CA ALA A 44 4.93 -11.27 -1.81
C ALA A 44 5.79 -10.00 -1.87
N THR A 45 6.86 -10.08 -2.64
CA THR A 45 7.65 -8.91 -3.05
C THR A 45 7.28 -8.59 -4.50
N TYR A 46 6.83 -7.35 -4.73
CA TYR A 46 6.37 -6.89 -6.03
C TYR A 46 7.37 -5.90 -6.61
N HIS A 47 7.84 -6.15 -7.84
CA HIS A 47 8.90 -5.37 -8.46
C HIS A 47 8.38 -4.47 -9.57
N GLY A 48 8.68 -3.17 -9.47
CA GLY A 48 8.45 -2.19 -10.51
C GLY A 48 6.97 -1.98 -10.83
N LYS A 49 6.72 -1.36 -11.97
CA LYS A 49 5.37 -1.05 -12.44
C LYS A 49 4.49 -2.30 -12.56
N GLU A 50 5.02 -3.34 -13.17
CA GLU A 50 4.28 -4.60 -13.35
C GLU A 50 3.90 -5.23 -12.02
N GLY A 51 4.81 -5.18 -11.04
CA GLY A 51 4.55 -5.70 -9.70
C GLY A 51 3.44 -4.94 -8.99
N VAL A 52 3.44 -3.62 -9.07
CA VAL A 52 2.40 -2.79 -8.46
C VAL A 52 1.03 -3.06 -9.11
N TYR A 53 1.00 -3.18 -10.45
CA TYR A 53 -0.25 -3.55 -11.14
C TYR A 53 -0.73 -4.93 -10.71
N ALA A 54 0.19 -5.89 -10.54
CA ALA A 54 -0.17 -7.24 -10.08
C ALA A 54 -0.78 -7.22 -8.69
N LEU A 55 -0.18 -6.46 -7.77
CA LEU A 55 -0.71 -6.30 -6.41
C LEU A 55 -2.10 -5.65 -6.43
N ALA A 56 -2.26 -4.57 -7.19
CA ALA A 56 -3.55 -3.88 -7.32
C ALA A 56 -4.62 -4.82 -7.89
N GLY A 57 -4.26 -5.63 -8.89
CA GLY A 57 -5.18 -6.59 -9.49
C GLY A 57 -5.62 -7.68 -8.52
N LYS A 58 -4.67 -8.22 -7.74
CA LYS A 58 -4.99 -9.21 -6.69
C LYS A 58 -5.93 -8.63 -5.64
N ALA A 59 -5.61 -7.42 -5.17
CA ALA A 59 -6.44 -6.76 -4.16
C ALA A 59 -7.85 -6.52 -4.68
N MET A 60 -8.00 -6.08 -5.92
CA MET A 60 -9.29 -5.85 -6.55
C MET A 60 -10.10 -7.14 -6.67
N GLU A 61 -9.46 -8.22 -7.09
CA GLU A 61 -10.10 -9.52 -7.27
C GLU A 61 -10.57 -10.10 -5.93
N ILE A 62 -9.68 -10.14 -4.94
CA ILE A 62 -9.98 -10.73 -3.62
C ILE A 62 -11.09 -9.98 -2.92
N THR A 63 -11.12 -8.66 -3.05
CA THR A 63 -12.09 -7.80 -2.37
C THR A 63 -13.34 -7.51 -3.20
N ALA A 64 -13.41 -8.04 -4.42
CA ALA A 64 -14.49 -7.74 -5.37
C ALA A 64 -14.71 -6.22 -5.54
N GLY A 65 -13.61 -5.46 -5.59
CA GLY A 65 -13.64 -4.02 -5.79
C GLY A 65 -14.02 -3.20 -4.56
N THR A 66 -14.11 -3.81 -3.38
CA THR A 66 -14.53 -3.10 -2.16
C THR A 66 -13.36 -2.53 -1.36
N PHE A 67 -12.11 -2.72 -1.81
CA PHE A 67 -10.95 -2.24 -1.09
C PHE A 67 -11.00 -0.73 -0.90
N HIS A 68 -10.84 -0.30 0.35
CA HIS A 68 -10.79 1.12 0.70
C HIS A 68 -9.60 1.37 1.62
N GLU A 69 -8.84 2.42 1.34
CA GLU A 69 -7.69 2.82 2.12
C GLU A 69 -7.93 4.21 2.70
N ASP A 70 -7.93 4.29 4.02
CA ASP A 70 -8.13 5.52 4.74
C ASP A 70 -6.79 5.97 5.32
N VAL A 71 -6.21 7.01 4.75
CA VAL A 71 -4.90 7.53 5.19
C VAL A 71 -5.12 8.37 6.45
N GLU A 72 -4.57 7.90 7.56
CA GLU A 72 -4.70 8.58 8.85
C GLU A 72 -3.62 9.63 9.05
N ASP A 73 -2.39 9.38 8.59
CA ASP A 73 -1.31 10.34 8.69
C ASP A 73 -0.20 10.02 7.70
N VAL A 74 0.60 11.04 7.34
CA VAL A 74 1.78 10.90 6.49
C VAL A 74 2.90 11.69 7.12
N LEU A 75 4.04 11.02 7.37
CA LEU A 75 5.26 11.63 7.88
C LEU A 75 6.37 11.41 6.87
N ALA A 76 7.20 12.42 6.66
CA ALA A 76 8.28 12.28 5.70
C ALA A 76 9.47 13.14 6.06
N ASN A 77 10.64 12.67 5.66
CA ASN A 77 11.87 13.45 5.56
C ASN A 77 12.53 13.10 4.22
N ASN A 78 13.78 13.54 4.02
CA ASN A 78 14.46 13.30 2.74
C ASN A 78 14.84 11.83 2.50
N ARG A 79 14.79 10.98 3.51
CA ARG A 79 15.29 9.61 3.45
C ARG A 79 14.19 8.56 3.61
N HIS A 80 13.14 8.86 4.36
CA HIS A 80 12.07 7.92 4.67
C HIS A 80 10.71 8.62 4.72
N ALA A 81 9.67 7.85 4.47
CA ALA A 81 8.31 8.28 4.71
C ALA A 81 7.53 7.16 5.38
N VAL A 82 6.50 7.53 6.13
CA VAL A 82 5.59 6.57 6.77
C VAL A 82 4.17 7.03 6.51
N VAL A 83 3.35 6.12 5.99
CA VAL A 83 1.92 6.35 5.82
C VAL A 83 1.19 5.45 6.81
N LEU A 84 0.46 6.07 7.74
CA LEU A 84 -0.40 5.34 8.67
C LEU A 84 -1.79 5.27 8.05
N ALA A 85 -2.31 4.06 7.89
CA ALA A 85 -3.57 3.86 7.18
C ALA A 85 -4.41 2.76 7.80
N ARG A 86 -5.71 2.82 7.51
CA ARG A 86 -6.65 1.76 7.81
C ARG A 86 -7.17 1.23 6.47
N HIS A 87 -7.05 -0.07 6.27
CA HIS A 87 -7.60 -0.75 5.11
C HIS A 87 -8.89 -1.45 5.49
N SER A 88 -9.90 -1.36 4.66
CA SER A 88 -11.18 -2.02 4.88
C SER A 88 -11.74 -2.54 3.57
N PHE A 89 -12.42 -3.68 3.64
CA PHE A 89 -13.04 -4.31 2.48
C PHE A 89 -13.96 -5.45 2.91
N THR A 90 -14.65 -6.01 1.95
CA THR A 90 -15.45 -7.22 2.14
C THR A 90 -14.78 -8.36 1.38
N ARG A 91 -14.60 -9.50 2.05
CA ARG A 91 -14.09 -10.72 1.43
C ARG A 91 -15.03 -11.87 1.81
N ASP A 92 -15.55 -12.57 0.79
CA ASP A 92 -16.48 -13.67 0.98
C ASP A 92 -17.70 -13.28 1.84
N GLY A 93 -18.21 -12.05 1.63
CA GLY A 93 -19.37 -11.54 2.35
C GLY A 93 -19.09 -11.03 3.76
N LEU A 94 -17.84 -11.09 4.23
CA LEU A 94 -17.46 -10.65 5.57
C LEU A 94 -16.66 -9.36 5.53
N ALA A 95 -17.04 -8.41 6.38
CA ALA A 95 -16.32 -7.15 6.53
C ALA A 95 -14.98 -7.40 7.22
N LYS A 96 -13.91 -6.87 6.65
CA LYS A 96 -12.55 -6.97 7.16
C LYS A 96 -11.96 -5.58 7.29
N ASP A 97 -11.14 -5.37 8.32
CA ASP A 97 -10.36 -4.14 8.42
C ASP A 97 -9.12 -4.37 9.29
N TYR A 98 -8.12 -3.54 9.07
CA TYR A 98 -6.88 -3.54 9.88
C TYR A 98 -6.16 -2.22 9.71
N ARG A 99 -5.33 -1.90 10.68
CA ARG A 99 -4.40 -0.77 10.59
C ARG A 99 -3.03 -1.25 10.16
N THR A 100 -2.35 -0.42 9.39
CA THR A 100 -1.04 -0.74 8.84
C THR A 100 -0.20 0.53 8.68
N ALA A 101 1.10 0.35 8.63
CA ALA A 101 2.01 1.41 8.25
C ALA A 101 2.71 0.98 6.96
N HIS A 102 2.77 1.89 5.99
CA HIS A 102 3.62 1.73 4.82
C HIS A 102 4.89 2.53 5.07
N VAL A 103 6.00 1.84 5.23
CA VAL A 103 7.31 2.47 5.46
C VAL A 103 8.05 2.52 4.13
N TYR A 104 8.51 3.71 3.75
CA TYR A 104 9.17 3.95 2.46
C TYR A 104 10.61 4.36 2.64
N ALA A 105 11.47 3.85 1.75
CA ALA A 105 12.78 4.44 1.48
C ALA A 105 12.61 5.45 0.35
N ILE A 106 13.24 6.61 0.51
CA ILE A 106 13.19 7.70 -0.47
C ILE A 106 14.53 7.79 -1.20
N GLN A 107 14.47 7.93 -2.51
CA GLN A 107 15.66 8.12 -3.36
C GLN A 107 15.37 9.24 -4.35
N ASP A 108 16.17 10.30 -4.29
CA ASP A 108 16.02 11.47 -5.19
C ASP A 108 14.60 12.03 -5.21
N GLY A 109 13.96 12.11 -4.04
CA GLY A 109 12.62 12.65 -3.89
C GLY A 109 11.50 11.72 -4.33
N ARG A 110 11.80 10.44 -4.59
CA ARG A 110 10.81 9.45 -5.05
C ARG A 110 10.78 8.25 -4.12
N LEU A 111 9.66 7.55 -4.14
CA LEU A 111 9.49 6.30 -3.39
C LEU A 111 10.26 5.19 -4.08
N ALA A 112 11.28 4.64 -3.39
CA ALA A 112 12.15 3.61 -3.96
C ALA A 112 11.77 2.21 -3.50
N GLU A 113 11.31 2.08 -2.26
CA GLU A 113 10.91 0.79 -1.70
C GLU A 113 9.86 1.02 -0.60
N CYS A 114 8.92 0.10 -0.50
CA CYS A 114 7.90 0.11 0.54
C CYS A 114 7.91 -1.21 1.29
N TRP A 115 7.78 -1.12 2.61
CA TRP A 115 7.53 -2.27 3.49
C TRP A 115 6.18 -2.07 4.16
N GLU A 116 5.24 -2.95 3.93
CA GLU A 116 3.98 -2.96 4.67
C GLU A 116 4.23 -3.53 6.06
N GLN A 117 3.77 -2.81 7.08
CA GLN A 117 3.95 -3.17 8.49
C GLN A 117 2.59 -3.19 9.18
N PRO A 118 1.84 -4.30 9.08
CA PRO A 118 0.54 -4.38 9.76
C PRO A 118 0.69 -4.23 11.26
N GLN A 119 -0.23 -3.52 11.89
CA GLN A 119 -0.23 -3.34 13.33
C GLN A 119 -0.35 -4.69 14.04
N ASP A 120 -1.22 -5.57 13.53
CA ASP A 120 -1.41 -6.92 14.04
C ASP A 120 -1.31 -7.90 12.87
N PRO A 121 -0.21 -8.65 12.76
CA PRO A 121 -0.03 -9.59 11.65
C PRO A 121 -1.12 -10.66 11.54
N ALA A 122 -1.67 -11.12 12.66
CA ALA A 122 -2.73 -12.14 12.63
C ALA A 122 -4.02 -11.58 12.03
N VAL A 123 -4.38 -10.34 12.37
CA VAL A 123 -5.55 -9.66 11.80
C VAL A 123 -5.36 -9.43 10.31
N PHE A 124 -4.16 -9.03 9.90
CA PHE A 124 -3.82 -8.85 8.49
C PHE A 124 -3.98 -10.16 7.69
N GLU A 125 -3.42 -11.26 8.23
CA GLU A 125 -3.51 -12.57 7.59
C GLU A 125 -4.96 -13.04 7.45
N ASP A 126 -5.75 -12.85 8.49
CA ASP A 126 -7.18 -13.21 8.47
C ASP A 126 -7.93 -12.38 7.44
N ALA A 127 -7.63 -11.09 7.34
CA ALA A 127 -8.32 -10.19 6.43
C ALA A 127 -8.15 -10.63 4.96
N TRP A 128 -6.92 -10.93 4.54
CA TRP A 128 -6.64 -11.30 3.15
C TRP A 128 -6.85 -12.78 2.84
N GLY A 129 -6.83 -13.62 3.87
CA GLY A 129 -6.95 -15.07 3.69
C GLY A 129 -5.62 -15.72 3.32
N PRO A 130 -5.59 -17.06 3.31
CA PRO A 130 -4.35 -17.79 3.06
C PRO A 130 -3.87 -17.68 1.63
N GLY A 131 -2.55 -17.68 1.45
CA GLY A 131 -1.92 -17.85 0.15
C GLY A 131 -2.10 -19.27 -0.35
N LEU A 132 -2.07 -19.43 -1.67
CA LEU A 132 -2.18 -20.75 -2.33
C LEU A 132 -0.80 -21.34 -2.56
#